data_b5dbb6b32c2d0d3669059b73cae5f12b
#
_entry.id   b5dbb6b32c2d0d3669059b73cae5f12b
#
_cell.length_a   1.000
_cell.length_b   1.000
_cell.length_c   1.000
_cell.angle_alpha   90.00
_cell.angle_beta   90.00
_cell.angle_gamma   90.00
#
_symmetry.space_group_name_H-M   'P 1'
#
loop_
_entity.id
_entity.type
_entity.pdbx_description
1 polymer ?
#
loop_
_entity_poly.entity_id
_entity_poly.type
_entity_poly.pdbx_seq_one_letter_code
_entity_poly.pdbx_strand_id
1 'polypeptide(L)'
;MLEVKVLMFVTEESHHRTETAITMAKSLLSSGHRVFLVLEGPAVKLVDKGHKANPAYRKKLLEVVELGGEVYACPYWGRKLRIKDLLEGVSWANPQVIFPKLADERTKVLVW
;
A
#
# COMPACT_ATOMS: atom_id res chain seq x y z
N MET A 1 19.70 -10.95 -11.55
CA MET A 1 19.21 -9.62 -11.20
C MET A 1 19.04 -9.53 -9.70
N LEU A 2 19.53 -8.47 -9.08
CA LEU A 2 19.39 -8.28 -7.64
C LEU A 2 17.94 -7.90 -7.28
N GLU A 3 17.43 -8.53 -6.22
CA GLU A 3 16.14 -8.17 -5.65
C GLU A 3 16.23 -6.77 -5.04
N VAL A 4 15.29 -5.91 -5.39
CA VAL A 4 15.16 -4.58 -4.81
C VAL A 4 13.92 -4.57 -3.92
N LYS A 5 14.03 -3.91 -2.77
CA LYS A 5 12.88 -3.64 -1.89
C LYS A 5 12.40 -2.23 -2.16
N VAL A 6 11.12 -2.08 -2.40
CA VAL A 6 10.52 -0.77 -2.69
C VAL A 6 9.41 -0.49 -1.70
N LEU A 7 9.55 0.61 -0.98
CA LEU A 7 8.54 1.12 -0.05
C LEU A 7 7.82 2.28 -0.74
N MET A 8 6.54 2.09 -1.00
CA MET A 8 5.73 3.03 -1.78
C MET A 8 4.67 3.66 -0.89
N PHE A 9 4.64 4.99 -0.85
CA PHE A 9 3.62 5.74 -0.11
C PHE A 9 2.63 6.36 -1.06
N VAL A 10 1.34 6.13 -0.84
CA VAL A 10 0.25 6.79 -1.55
C VAL A 10 -0.48 7.66 -0.54
N THR A 11 -0.45 8.97 -0.75
CA THR A 11 -0.90 9.95 0.24
C THR A 11 -2.23 10.62 -0.12
N GLU A 12 -2.70 10.44 -1.34
CA GLU A 12 -3.94 11.07 -1.82
C GLU A 12 -4.89 10.04 -2.41
N GLU A 13 -6.18 10.30 -2.28
CA GLU A 13 -7.23 9.53 -2.92
C GLU A 13 -7.37 9.98 -4.40
N SER A 14 -6.24 10.11 -5.07
CA SER A 14 -6.21 10.50 -6.48
C SER A 14 -6.33 9.27 -7.37
N HIS A 15 -7.28 9.32 -8.29
CA HIS A 15 -7.49 8.24 -9.25
C HIS A 15 -6.21 7.90 -10.02
N HIS A 16 -5.57 8.92 -10.57
CA HIS A 16 -4.37 8.72 -11.39
C HIS A 16 -3.16 8.25 -10.59
N ARG A 17 -2.94 8.85 -9.42
CA ARG A 17 -1.79 8.50 -8.57
C ARG A 17 -1.91 7.10 -8.02
N THR A 18 -3.08 6.73 -7.56
CA THR A 18 -3.34 5.40 -7.02
C THR A 18 -3.17 4.33 -8.09
N GLU A 19 -3.71 4.57 -9.28
CA GLU A 19 -3.59 3.64 -10.39
C GLU A 19 -2.14 3.48 -10.82
N THR A 20 -1.39 4.57 -10.91
CA THR A 20 0.04 4.54 -11.23
C THR A 20 0.82 3.74 -10.19
N ALA A 21 0.58 3.98 -8.91
CA ALA A 21 1.25 3.27 -7.83
C ALA A 21 0.97 1.76 -7.87
N ILE A 22 -0.28 1.38 -8.06
CA ILE A 22 -0.67 -0.02 -8.15
C ILE A 22 -0.03 -0.70 -9.36
N THR A 23 -0.05 -0.03 -10.51
CA THR A 23 0.56 -0.56 -11.74
C THR A 23 2.06 -0.76 -11.55
N MET A 24 2.74 0.20 -10.95
CA MET A 24 4.17 0.11 -10.64
C MET A 24 4.44 -1.05 -9.68
N ALA A 25 3.64 -1.17 -8.64
CA ALA A 25 3.79 -2.25 -7.66
C ALA A 25 3.67 -3.62 -8.31
N LYS A 26 2.67 -3.82 -9.16
CA LYS A 26 2.48 -5.08 -9.88
C LYS A 26 3.64 -5.40 -10.80
N SER A 27 4.15 -4.41 -11.52
CA SER A 27 5.29 -4.57 -12.41
C SER A 27 6.55 -4.97 -11.64
N LEU A 28 6.81 -4.32 -10.51
CA LEU A 28 7.96 -4.64 -9.66
C LEU A 28 7.85 -6.06 -9.10
N LEU A 29 6.68 -6.45 -8.62
CA LEU A 29 6.46 -7.80 -8.11
C LEU A 29 6.63 -8.86 -9.19
N SER A 30 6.12 -8.60 -10.38
CA SER A 30 6.27 -9.51 -11.53
C SER A 30 7.71 -9.64 -11.99
N SER A 31 8.54 -8.66 -11.68
CA SER A 31 9.98 -8.66 -12.01
C SER A 31 10.84 -9.24 -10.87
N GLY A 32 10.24 -9.80 -9.83
CA GLY A 32 10.96 -10.46 -8.75
C GLY A 32 11.41 -9.56 -7.62
N HIS A 33 10.90 -8.32 -7.56
CA HIS A 33 11.21 -7.38 -6.49
C HIS A 33 10.19 -7.48 -5.36
N ARG A 34 10.54 -6.94 -4.19
CA ARG A 34 9.63 -6.85 -3.05
C ARG A 34 9.00 -5.46 -2.98
N VAL A 35 7.71 -5.42 -2.67
CA VAL A 35 6.97 -4.16 -2.59
C VAL A 35 6.23 -4.10 -1.26
N PHE A 36 6.37 -2.94 -0.59
CA PHE A 36 5.60 -2.56 0.60
C PHE A 36 4.82 -1.31 0.22
N LEU A 37 3.51 -1.45 0.06
CA LEU A 37 2.63 -0.35 -0.34
C LEU A 37 1.92 0.19 0.90
N VAL A 38 2.19 1.44 1.24
CA VAL A 38 1.61 2.10 2.42
C VAL A 38 0.64 3.19 1.98
N LEU A 39 -0.61 3.07 2.41
CA LEU A 39 -1.63 4.07 2.15
C LEU A 39 -1.73 5.02 3.34
N GLU A 40 -1.64 6.30 3.05
CA GLU A 40 -1.71 7.38 4.04
C GLU A 40 -2.74 8.42 3.64
N GLY A 41 -3.09 9.30 4.57
CA GLY A 41 -4.05 10.35 4.30
C GLY A 41 -5.39 9.81 3.79
N PRO A 42 -6.05 10.53 2.91
CA PRO A 42 -7.33 10.10 2.34
C PRO A 42 -7.27 8.76 1.59
N ALA A 43 -6.09 8.34 1.13
CA ALA A 43 -5.92 7.08 0.43
C ALA A 43 -6.27 5.87 1.32
N VAL A 44 -6.24 6.01 2.63
CA VAL A 44 -6.62 4.93 3.56
C VAL A 44 -8.06 4.49 3.36
N LYS A 45 -8.92 5.36 2.85
CA LYS A 45 -10.32 5.02 2.52
C LYS A 45 -10.41 3.85 1.53
N LEU A 46 -9.43 3.72 0.65
CA LEU A 46 -9.43 2.67 -0.39
C LEU A 46 -9.37 1.26 0.20
N VAL A 47 -8.86 1.12 1.41
CA VAL A 47 -8.72 -0.16 2.09
C VAL A 47 -9.68 -0.32 3.26
N ASP A 48 -10.63 0.59 3.40
CA ASP A 48 -11.72 0.48 4.37
C ASP A 48 -12.73 -0.54 3.86
N LYS A 49 -12.89 -1.62 4.59
CA LYS A 49 -13.82 -2.70 4.21
C LYS A 49 -15.27 -2.22 4.12
N GLY A 50 -15.64 -1.25 4.95
CA GLY A 50 -16.98 -0.68 4.97
C GLY A 50 -17.23 0.39 3.91
N HIS A 51 -16.19 0.88 3.25
CA HIS A 51 -16.31 1.96 2.29
C HIS A 51 -16.74 1.42 0.92
N LYS A 52 -17.78 2.03 0.34
CA LYS A 52 -18.29 1.65 -0.99
C LYS A 52 -17.51 2.30 -2.13
N ALA A 53 -16.23 2.60 -1.90
CA ALA A 53 -15.38 3.14 -2.94
C ALA A 53 -15.18 2.10 -4.06
N ASN A 54 -14.86 2.62 -5.20
CA ASN A 54 -14.72 1.91 -6.47
C ASN A 54 -14.21 0.45 -6.33
N PRO A 55 -15.06 -0.56 -6.61
CA PRO A 55 -14.65 -1.97 -6.49
C PRO A 55 -13.44 -2.34 -7.34
N ALA A 56 -13.20 -1.62 -8.43
CA ALA A 56 -12.05 -1.87 -9.30
C ALA A 56 -10.72 -1.63 -8.59
N TYR A 57 -10.64 -0.62 -7.71
CA TYR A 57 -9.42 -0.38 -6.93
C TYR A 57 -9.18 -1.47 -5.90
N ARG A 58 -10.25 -1.91 -5.24
CA ARG A 58 -10.15 -3.01 -4.28
C ARG A 58 -9.60 -4.27 -4.93
N LYS A 59 -10.10 -4.58 -6.11
CA LYS A 59 -9.63 -5.72 -6.88
C LYS A 59 -8.14 -5.58 -7.22
N LYS A 60 -7.72 -4.40 -7.68
CA LYS A 60 -6.31 -4.14 -8.02
C LYS A 60 -5.39 -4.24 -6.81
N LEU A 61 -5.83 -3.75 -5.65
CA LEU A 61 -5.06 -3.88 -4.41
C LEU A 61 -4.93 -5.34 -3.98
N LEU A 62 -6.01 -6.13 -4.12
CA LEU A 62 -5.94 -7.55 -3.85
C LEU A 62 -4.98 -8.27 -4.79
N GLU A 63 -4.91 -7.86 -6.05
CA GLU A 63 -3.94 -8.41 -7.00
C GLU A 63 -2.50 -8.17 -6.55
N VAL A 64 -2.21 -7.00 -5.95
CA VAL A 64 -0.89 -6.71 -5.37
C VAL A 64 -0.58 -7.70 -4.25
N VAL A 65 -1.54 -7.95 -3.36
CA VAL A 65 -1.38 -8.93 -2.27
C VAL A 65 -1.16 -10.34 -2.83
N GLU A 66 -1.94 -10.74 -3.83
CA GLU A 66 -1.84 -12.05 -4.46
C GLU A 66 -0.48 -12.27 -5.13
N LEU A 67 0.14 -11.21 -5.64
CA LEU A 67 1.48 -11.28 -6.23
C LEU A 67 2.60 -11.27 -5.17
N GLY A 68 2.25 -11.24 -3.89
CA GLY A 68 3.22 -11.28 -2.80
C GLY A 68 3.58 -9.91 -2.23
N GLY A 69 2.93 -8.84 -2.67
CA GLY A 69 3.12 -7.51 -2.11
C GLY A 69 2.49 -7.40 -0.73
N GLU A 70 3.07 -6.53 0.10
CA GLU A 70 2.52 -6.22 1.40
C GLU A 70 1.84 -4.85 1.34
N VAL A 71 0.58 -4.79 1.74
CA VAL A 71 -0.22 -3.56 1.72
C VAL A 71 -0.54 -3.15 3.15
N TYR A 72 -0.28 -1.89 3.47
CA TYR A 72 -0.45 -1.33 4.81
C TYR A 72 -1.27 -0.06 4.76
N ALA A 73 -1.96 0.23 5.86
CA ALA A 73 -2.72 1.46 6.05
C ALA A 73 -2.21 2.21 7.28
N CYS A 74 -2.09 3.53 7.17
CA CYS A 74 -1.64 4.38 8.27
C CYS A 74 -2.64 4.34 9.44
N PRO A 75 -2.22 3.93 10.64
CA PRO A 75 -3.14 3.82 11.77
C PRO A 75 -3.65 5.17 12.27
N TYR A 76 -2.84 6.24 12.15
CA TYR A 76 -3.29 7.59 12.49
C TYR A 76 -4.50 7.99 11.64
N TRP A 77 -4.39 7.83 10.32
CA TRP A 77 -5.49 8.14 9.40
C TRP A 77 -6.65 7.16 9.53
N GLY A 78 -6.37 5.92 9.87
CA GLY A 78 -7.41 4.95 10.17
C GLY A 78 -8.31 5.43 11.30
N ARG A 79 -7.73 5.92 12.38
CA ARG A 79 -8.48 6.48 13.51
C ARG A 79 -9.23 7.76 13.12
N LYS A 80 -8.56 8.66 12.41
CA LYS A 80 -9.14 9.94 11.97
C LYS A 80 -10.33 9.73 11.06
N LEU A 81 -10.28 8.75 10.19
CA LEU A 81 -11.35 8.41 9.26
C LEU A 81 -12.36 7.41 9.85
N ARG A 82 -12.16 6.99 11.09
CA ARG A 82 -13.04 6.06 11.81
C ARG A 82 -13.17 4.70 11.11
N ILE A 83 -12.07 4.22 10.56
CA ILE A 83 -12.04 2.92 9.89
C ILE A 83 -11.92 1.82 10.95
N LYS A 84 -12.86 0.87 10.92
CA LYS A 84 -12.89 -0.24 11.86
C LYS A 84 -12.19 -1.47 11.31
N ASP A 85 -12.49 -1.83 10.07
CA ASP A 85 -12.01 -3.05 9.45
C ASP A 85 -11.31 -2.74 8.13
N LEU A 86 -10.12 -3.33 7.95
CA LEU A 86 -9.38 -3.24 6.70
C LEU A 86 -9.78 -4.38 5.76
N LEU A 87 -9.58 -4.16 4.46
CA LEU A 87 -9.73 -5.21 3.47
C LEU A 87 -8.83 -6.39 3.81
N GLU A 88 -9.24 -7.59 3.43
CA GLU A 88 -8.46 -8.80 3.61
C GLU A 88 -7.09 -8.65 2.98
N GLY A 89 -6.05 -9.06 3.71
CA GLY A 89 -4.67 -8.98 3.24
C GLY A 89 -3.99 -7.64 3.51
N VAL A 90 -4.72 -6.64 4.04
CA VAL A 90 -4.17 -5.33 4.40
C VAL A 90 -3.95 -5.27 5.91
N SER A 91 -2.80 -4.76 6.32
CA SER A 91 -2.44 -4.64 7.73
C SER A 91 -2.20 -3.17 8.11
N TRP A 92 -2.22 -2.86 9.40
CA TRP A 92 -1.88 -1.53 9.87
C TRP A 92 -0.36 -1.28 9.78
N ALA A 93 0.00 -0.10 9.29
CA ALA A 93 1.39 0.33 9.15
C ALA A 93 1.94 0.84 10.50
N ASN A 94 2.01 -0.04 11.48
CA ASN A 94 2.54 0.32 12.80
C ASN A 94 4.04 0.65 12.68
N PRO A 95 4.56 1.58 13.50
CA PRO A 95 5.98 1.96 13.44
C PRO A 95 6.93 0.77 13.52
N GLN A 96 6.62 -0.23 14.34
CA GLN A 96 7.45 -1.43 14.49
C GLN A 96 7.58 -2.22 13.19
N VAL A 97 6.61 -2.10 12.29
CA VAL A 97 6.62 -2.78 10.99
C VAL A 97 7.33 -1.93 9.93
N ILE A 98 7.06 -0.63 9.92
CA ILE A 98 7.52 0.26 8.84
C ILE A 98 8.94 0.78 9.07
N PHE A 99 9.32 1.13 10.29
CA PHE A 99 10.63 1.72 10.56
C PHE A 99 11.81 0.82 10.17
N PRO A 100 11.79 -0.50 10.43
CA PRO A 100 12.88 -1.36 9.96
C PRO A 100 13.04 -1.35 8.44
N LYS A 101 11.94 -1.20 7.70
CA LYS A 101 11.97 -1.11 6.24
C LYS A 101 12.59 0.20 5.78
N LEU A 102 12.25 1.31 6.43
CA LEU A 102 12.85 2.63 6.14
C LEU A 102 14.34 2.66 6.48
N ALA A 103 14.76 1.98 7.55
CA ALA A 103 16.14 1.95 8.00
C ALA A 103 17.04 1.06 7.13
N ASP A 104 16.47 0.18 6.32
CA ASP A 104 17.25 -0.69 5.44
C ASP A 104 17.78 0.12 4.25
N GLU A 105 19.11 0.22 4.15
CA GLU A 105 19.78 0.99 3.08
C GLU A 105 19.44 0.50 1.67
N ARG A 106 18.99 -0.75 1.55
CA ARG A 106 18.64 -1.35 0.25
C ARG A 106 17.20 -1.10 -0.14
N THR A 107 16.42 -0.45 0.72
CA THR A 107 15.03 -0.11 0.42
C THR A 107 14.98 1.23 -0.31
N LYS A 108 14.33 1.24 -1.47
CA LYS A 108 14.02 2.45 -2.21
C LYS A 108 12.66 2.96 -1.76
N VAL A 109 12.51 4.27 -1.65
CA VAL A 109 11.26 4.91 -1.22
C VAL A 109 10.69 5.75 -2.36
N LEU A 110 9.42 5.49 -2.68
CA LEU A 110 8.67 6.25 -3.69
C LEU A 110 7.41 6.80 -3.06
N VAL A 111 7.05 8.03 -3.40
CA VAL A 111 5.87 8.71 -2.85
C VAL A 111 4.98 9.23 -3.98
N TRP A 112 3.70 8.95 -3.86
CA TRP A 112 2.67 9.51 -4.75
C TRP A 112 1.70 10.42 -4.02
#